data_4651fa91420eed36145939c6be78fb82
#
_entry.id   4651fa91420eed36145939c6be78fb82
#
_cell.length_a   1.000
_cell.length_b   1.000
_cell.length_c   1.000
_cell.angle_alpha   90.00
_cell.angle_beta   90.00
_cell.angle_gamma   90.00
#
_symmetry.space_group_name_H-M   'P 1'
#
loop_
_entity.id
_entity.type
_entity.pdbx_description
1 polymer ?
#
loop_
_entity_poly.entity_id
_entity_poly.type
_entity_poly.pdbx_seq_one_letter_code
_entity_poly.pdbx_strand_id
1 'polypeptide(L)'
;MNARQPSPNAQFSAFLSRFSPEIVALAKRCQHKLRRAFPGSNQLVYDYSHSLVVAFGMSERGYEAIVAIAIFPRWVRLYFDKSLPDPKGLLEGSGAKVRSVTLKAASDLDHEDIQALIKAAIKHSGVAFPRTRSTRMVIKSVSKKNRPSRTGHA
;
A
#
# COMPACT_ATOMS: atom_id res chain seq x y z
N MET A 1 12.48 -21.94 24.83
CA MET A 1 12.13 -21.76 23.41
C MET A 1 11.50 -20.40 23.21
N ASN A 2 12.12 -19.58 22.40
CA ASN A 2 11.61 -18.24 22.17
C ASN A 2 10.39 -18.29 21.25
N ALA A 3 9.38 -17.53 21.61
CA ALA A 3 8.24 -17.34 20.74
C ALA A 3 8.72 -16.68 19.45
N ARG A 4 8.40 -17.27 18.31
CA ARG A 4 8.74 -16.67 17.02
C ARG A 4 7.84 -15.48 16.76
N GLN A 5 8.43 -14.44 16.25
CA GLN A 5 7.63 -13.34 15.73
C GLN A 5 6.75 -13.83 14.59
N PRO A 6 5.49 -13.38 14.51
CA PRO A 6 4.67 -13.70 13.34
C PRO A 6 5.36 -13.23 12.06
N SER A 7 5.11 -13.93 10.97
CA SER A 7 5.61 -13.52 9.66
C SER A 7 5.05 -12.13 9.30
N PRO A 8 5.72 -11.38 8.41
CA PRO A 8 5.16 -10.11 7.93
C PRO A 8 3.74 -10.26 7.37
N ASN A 9 3.48 -11.32 6.62
CA ASN A 9 2.13 -11.56 6.10
C ASN A 9 1.10 -11.79 7.21
N ALA A 10 1.46 -12.53 8.25
CA ALA A 10 0.58 -12.75 9.39
C ALA A 10 0.33 -11.46 10.17
N GLN A 11 1.36 -10.64 10.35
CA GLN A 11 1.21 -9.34 10.98
C GLN A 11 0.29 -8.43 10.17
N PHE A 12 0.47 -8.40 8.85
CA PHE A 12 -0.37 -7.60 7.97
C PHE A 12 -1.84 -8.04 8.05
N SER A 13 -2.09 -9.35 8.05
CA SER A 13 -3.45 -9.87 8.21
C SER A 13 -4.08 -9.42 9.52
N ALA A 14 -3.30 -9.41 10.60
CA ALA A 14 -3.77 -8.92 11.89
C ALA A 14 -4.11 -7.42 11.84
N PHE A 15 -3.27 -6.61 11.19
CA PHE A 15 -3.57 -5.18 11.01
C PHE A 15 -4.84 -4.97 10.20
N LEU A 16 -5.04 -5.75 9.14
CA LEU A 16 -6.24 -5.66 8.30
C LEU A 16 -7.52 -6.02 9.07
N SER A 17 -7.42 -6.91 10.04
CA SER A 17 -8.60 -7.44 10.75
C SER A 17 -9.41 -6.37 11.49
N ARG A 18 -8.84 -5.20 11.74
CA ARG A 18 -9.55 -4.10 12.40
C ARG A 18 -10.51 -3.35 11.47
N PHE A 19 -10.40 -3.56 10.18
CA PHE A 19 -11.26 -2.92 9.19
C PHE A 19 -12.50 -3.78 8.91
N SER A 20 -13.54 -3.18 8.33
CA SER A 20 -14.75 -3.91 7.96
C SER A 20 -14.45 -5.00 6.91
N PRO A 21 -15.27 -6.06 6.84
CA PRO A 21 -15.09 -7.11 5.84
C PRO A 21 -15.03 -6.58 4.40
N GLU A 22 -15.83 -5.55 4.09
CA GLU A 22 -15.87 -4.95 2.76
C GLU A 22 -14.54 -4.26 2.42
N ILE A 23 -13.99 -3.52 3.38
CA ILE A 23 -12.70 -2.83 3.20
C ILE A 23 -11.57 -3.86 3.11
N VAL A 24 -11.59 -4.90 3.94
CA VAL A 24 -10.58 -5.97 3.88
C VAL A 24 -10.60 -6.63 2.50
N ALA A 25 -11.78 -6.97 1.98
CA ALA A 25 -11.90 -7.61 0.67
C ALA A 25 -11.39 -6.71 -0.44
N LEU A 26 -11.76 -5.42 -0.43
CA LEU A 26 -11.31 -4.45 -1.40
C LEU A 26 -9.78 -4.28 -1.34
N ALA A 27 -9.25 -4.11 -0.14
CA ALA A 27 -7.81 -3.93 0.06
C ALA A 27 -7.00 -5.13 -0.45
N LYS A 28 -7.44 -6.34 -0.14
CA LYS A 28 -6.75 -7.56 -0.59
C LYS A 28 -6.75 -7.70 -2.11
N ARG A 29 -7.87 -7.38 -2.76
CA ARG A 29 -7.97 -7.44 -4.22
C ARG A 29 -7.08 -6.38 -4.88
N CYS A 30 -7.08 -5.17 -4.34
CA CYS A 30 -6.22 -4.10 -4.84
C CYS A 30 -4.74 -4.45 -4.65
N GLN A 31 -4.38 -4.96 -3.47
CA GLN A 31 -3.01 -5.37 -3.20
C GLN A 31 -2.55 -6.46 -4.16
N HIS A 32 -3.41 -7.44 -4.43
CA HIS A 32 -3.09 -8.52 -5.37
C HIS A 32 -2.79 -7.97 -6.77
N LYS A 33 -3.63 -7.06 -7.27
CA LYS A 33 -3.43 -6.44 -8.59
C LYS A 33 -2.14 -5.62 -8.63
N LEU A 34 -1.85 -4.87 -7.58
CA LEU A 34 -0.63 -4.05 -7.52
C LEU A 34 0.63 -4.92 -7.43
N ARG A 35 0.58 -6.04 -6.73
CA ARG A 35 1.71 -6.98 -6.72
C ARG A 35 2.04 -7.49 -8.12
N ARG A 36 1.05 -7.69 -8.95
CA ARG A 36 1.25 -8.11 -10.34
C ARG A 36 1.79 -6.97 -11.21
N ALA A 37 1.39 -5.73 -10.92
CA ALA A 37 1.88 -4.55 -11.63
C ALA A 37 3.33 -4.21 -11.25
N PHE A 38 3.77 -4.59 -10.05
CA PHE A 38 5.11 -4.30 -9.53
C PHE A 38 5.82 -5.61 -9.13
N PRO A 39 6.12 -6.48 -10.11
CA PRO A 39 6.71 -7.78 -9.80
C PRO A 39 8.11 -7.63 -9.17
N GLY A 40 8.37 -8.42 -8.13
CA GLY A 40 9.65 -8.39 -7.42
C GLY A 40 9.84 -7.19 -6.50
N SER A 41 8.83 -6.34 -6.36
CA SER A 41 8.92 -5.18 -5.46
C SER A 41 8.82 -5.59 -4.00
N ASN A 42 9.33 -4.73 -3.13
CA ASN A 42 9.05 -4.82 -1.70
C ASN A 42 7.69 -4.19 -1.42
N GLN A 43 6.94 -4.79 -0.52
CA GLN A 43 5.72 -4.21 0.04
C GLN A 43 6.04 -3.70 1.43
N LEU A 44 6.17 -2.39 1.57
CA LEU A 44 6.52 -1.76 2.83
C LEU A 44 5.25 -1.41 3.58
N VAL A 45 5.06 -2.00 4.76
CA VAL A 45 3.83 -1.86 5.53
C VAL A 45 4.03 -0.88 6.67
N TYR A 46 3.16 0.13 6.71
CA TYR A 46 3.12 1.12 7.78
C TYR A 46 1.76 1.04 8.45
N ASP A 47 1.75 0.56 9.68
CA ASP A 47 0.52 0.47 10.48
C ASP A 47 0.38 1.75 11.31
N TYR A 48 -0.55 2.60 10.90
CA TYR A 48 -0.86 3.84 11.61
C TYR A 48 -2.16 3.70 12.39
N SER A 49 -2.42 4.62 13.31
CA SER A 49 -3.61 4.54 14.15
C SER A 49 -4.91 4.66 13.35
N HIS A 50 -4.91 5.39 12.23
CA HIS A 50 -6.11 5.64 11.43
C HIS A 50 -6.06 5.07 10.03
N SER A 51 -4.95 4.46 9.65
CA SER A 51 -4.78 3.90 8.32
C SER A 51 -3.75 2.79 8.32
N LEU A 52 -3.77 2.00 7.28
CA LEU A 52 -2.78 0.97 7.03
C LEU A 52 -2.25 1.19 5.61
N VAL A 53 -0.95 1.40 5.48
CA VAL A 53 -0.34 1.76 4.20
C VAL A 53 0.56 0.63 3.72
N VAL A 54 0.46 0.30 2.44
CA VAL A 54 1.36 -0.63 1.76
C VAL A 54 2.00 0.10 0.60
N ALA A 55 3.31 0.33 0.70
CA ALA A 55 4.08 1.02 -0.33
C ALA A 55 4.84 0.00 -1.17
N PHE A 56 4.83 0.19 -2.49
CA PHE A 56 5.48 -0.70 -3.45
C PHE A 56 6.73 -0.02 -4.00
N GLY A 57 7.88 -0.64 -3.79
CA GLY A 57 9.15 -0.09 -4.27
C GLY A 57 10.22 -1.15 -4.34
N MET A 58 11.38 -0.82 -4.89
CA MET A 58 12.48 -1.77 -5.04
C MET A 58 13.45 -1.75 -3.87
N SER A 59 13.46 -0.67 -3.09
CA SER A 59 14.26 -0.59 -1.85
C SER A 59 13.36 -0.72 -0.64
N GLU A 60 13.95 -0.73 0.55
CA GLU A 60 13.19 -0.69 1.80
C GLU A 60 12.97 0.73 2.32
N ARG A 61 13.31 1.73 1.53
CA ARG A 61 13.11 3.14 1.87
C ARG A 61 11.76 3.61 1.37
N GLY A 62 10.90 4.04 2.28
CA GLY A 62 9.54 4.44 1.95
C GLY A 62 9.48 5.60 0.95
N TYR A 63 10.42 6.55 1.05
CA TYR A 63 10.44 7.69 0.13
C TYR A 63 10.87 7.32 -1.29
N GLU A 64 11.36 6.10 -1.50
CA GLU A 64 11.69 5.58 -2.83
C GLU A 64 10.56 4.70 -3.39
N ALA A 65 9.45 4.58 -2.69
CA ALA A 65 8.31 3.83 -3.17
C ALA A 65 7.72 4.49 -4.43
N ILE A 66 7.24 3.65 -5.34
CA ILE A 66 6.68 4.11 -6.62
C ILE A 66 5.21 4.50 -6.44
N VAL A 67 4.43 3.64 -5.79
CA VAL A 67 3.05 3.88 -5.43
C VAL A 67 2.79 3.30 -4.05
N ALA A 68 1.68 3.72 -3.43
CA ALA A 68 1.23 3.12 -2.18
C ALA A 68 -0.29 3.03 -2.17
N ILE A 69 -0.82 1.98 -1.54
CA ILE A 69 -2.24 1.97 -1.18
C ILE A 69 -2.36 2.29 0.31
N ALA A 70 -3.34 3.12 0.63
CA ALA A 70 -3.68 3.40 2.02
C ALA A 70 -5.10 2.93 2.29
N ILE A 71 -5.25 2.17 3.36
CA ILE A 71 -6.49 1.55 3.77
C ILE A 71 -7.02 2.34 4.96
N PHE A 72 -8.19 2.93 4.78
CA PHE A 72 -8.90 3.70 5.81
C PHE A 72 -10.18 2.97 6.18
N PRO A 73 -10.83 3.36 7.29
CA PRO A 73 -12.09 2.70 7.68
C PRO A 73 -13.19 2.74 6.61
N ARG A 74 -13.21 3.75 5.76
CA ARG A 74 -14.30 3.93 4.78
C ARG A 74 -13.88 3.75 3.33
N TRP A 75 -12.57 3.78 3.03
CA TRP A 75 -12.11 3.72 1.64
C TRP A 75 -10.68 3.22 1.54
N VAL A 76 -10.29 2.91 0.31
CA VAL A 76 -8.92 2.58 -0.06
C VAL A 76 -8.49 3.62 -1.09
N ARG A 77 -7.28 4.16 -0.93
CA ARG A 77 -6.73 5.16 -1.84
C ARG A 77 -5.41 4.69 -2.42
N LEU A 78 -5.19 5.04 -3.69
CA LEU A 78 -3.92 4.79 -4.37
C LEU A 78 -3.16 6.11 -4.44
N TYR A 79 -1.94 6.12 -3.90
CA TYR A 79 -1.10 7.31 -3.80
C TYR A 79 0.04 7.27 -4.80
N PHE A 80 0.30 8.43 -5.40
CA PHE A 80 1.41 8.66 -6.32
C PHE A 80 2.22 9.85 -5.82
N ASP A 81 3.48 9.98 -6.27
CA ASP A 81 4.27 11.17 -6.00
C ASP A 81 3.60 12.39 -6.63
N LYS A 82 3.64 13.52 -5.92
CA LYS A 82 2.97 14.72 -6.41
C LYS A 82 3.55 15.27 -7.71
N SER A 83 4.80 14.92 -8.01
CA SER A 83 5.47 15.37 -9.23
C SER A 83 5.06 14.57 -10.46
N LEU A 84 4.28 13.49 -10.28
CA LEU A 84 3.80 12.69 -11.41
C LEU A 84 2.87 13.53 -12.28
N PRO A 85 3.10 13.59 -13.61
CA PRO A 85 2.16 14.27 -14.50
C PRO A 85 0.75 13.67 -14.43
N ASP A 86 -0.23 14.53 -14.34
CA ASP A 86 -1.65 14.15 -14.24
C ASP A 86 -2.45 14.97 -15.26
N PRO A 87 -2.32 14.65 -16.56
CA PRO A 87 -2.90 15.46 -17.61
C PRO A 87 -4.44 15.52 -17.59
N LYS A 88 -5.08 14.51 -16.99
CA LYS A 88 -6.55 14.46 -16.91
C LYS A 88 -7.08 14.98 -15.57
N GLY A 89 -6.21 15.41 -14.67
CA GLY A 89 -6.63 15.93 -13.38
C GLY A 89 -7.35 14.92 -12.49
N LEU A 90 -6.91 13.67 -12.50
CA LEU A 90 -7.55 12.58 -11.76
C LEU A 90 -7.11 12.52 -10.30
N LEU A 91 -5.93 13.02 -10.02
CA LEU A 91 -5.32 12.92 -8.69
C LEU A 91 -5.77 14.04 -7.78
N GLU A 92 -6.12 13.70 -6.56
CA GLU A 92 -6.61 14.62 -5.54
C GLU A 92 -5.58 14.82 -4.44
N GLY A 93 -5.71 15.92 -3.73
CA GLY A 93 -4.94 16.23 -2.56
C GLY A 93 -4.16 17.52 -2.68
N SER A 94 -3.75 18.03 -1.53
CA SER A 94 -3.00 19.28 -1.41
C SER A 94 -1.72 19.10 -0.58
N GLY A 95 -1.38 17.85 -0.24
CA GLY A 95 -0.19 17.56 0.53
C GLY A 95 1.09 17.91 -0.20
N ALA A 96 2.18 18.00 0.56
CA ALA A 96 3.48 18.41 0.03
C ALA A 96 4.15 17.33 -0.83
N LYS A 97 3.78 16.06 -0.64
CA LYS A 97 4.54 14.94 -1.24
C LYS A 97 3.73 14.04 -2.17
N VAL A 98 2.44 13.87 -1.92
CA VAL A 98 1.65 12.86 -2.61
C VAL A 98 0.31 13.39 -3.10
N ARG A 99 -0.22 12.69 -4.10
CA ARG A 99 -1.59 12.85 -4.61
C ARG A 99 -2.22 11.48 -4.69
N SER A 100 -3.56 11.42 -4.66
CA SER A 100 -4.23 10.12 -4.58
C SER A 100 -5.50 10.06 -5.40
N VAL A 101 -5.94 8.83 -5.65
CA VAL A 101 -7.26 8.53 -6.22
C VAL A 101 -7.94 7.50 -5.32
N THR A 102 -9.24 7.65 -5.11
CA THR A 102 -10.02 6.70 -4.32
C THR A 102 -10.37 5.48 -5.19
N LEU A 103 -10.15 4.29 -4.64
CA LEU A 103 -10.50 3.03 -5.29
C LEU A 103 -11.81 2.53 -4.68
N LYS A 104 -12.88 2.58 -5.44
CA LYS A 104 -14.20 2.10 -5.00
C LYS A 104 -14.37 0.60 -5.22
N ALA A 105 -13.69 0.07 -6.22
CA ALA A 105 -13.65 -1.36 -6.53
C ALA A 105 -12.25 -1.69 -7.03
N ALA A 106 -11.87 -2.97 -6.89
CA ALA A 106 -10.56 -3.41 -7.39
C ALA A 106 -10.45 -3.23 -8.91
N SER A 107 -11.57 -3.33 -9.62
CA SER A 107 -11.61 -3.10 -11.08
C SER A 107 -11.25 -1.67 -11.47
N ASP A 108 -11.30 -0.71 -10.56
CA ASP A 108 -10.84 0.64 -10.84
C ASP A 108 -9.37 0.67 -11.24
N LEU A 109 -8.57 -0.27 -10.72
CA LEU A 109 -7.17 -0.43 -11.10
C LEU A 109 -7.00 -0.88 -12.55
N ASP A 110 -8.02 -1.46 -13.16
CA ASP A 110 -7.97 -1.91 -14.55
C ASP A 110 -8.38 -0.80 -15.52
N HIS A 111 -8.92 0.31 -15.01
CA HIS A 111 -9.32 1.43 -15.85
C HIS A 111 -8.11 2.00 -16.56
N GLU A 112 -8.27 2.32 -17.86
CA GLU A 112 -7.13 2.76 -18.68
C GLU A 112 -6.43 4.00 -18.14
N ASP A 113 -7.16 4.94 -17.54
CA ASP A 113 -6.58 6.16 -16.97
C ASP A 113 -5.71 5.85 -15.76
N ILE A 114 -6.14 4.92 -14.90
CA ILE A 114 -5.36 4.49 -13.74
C ILE A 114 -4.14 3.68 -14.20
N GLN A 115 -4.31 2.81 -15.18
CA GLN A 115 -3.20 2.07 -15.77
C GLN A 115 -2.15 3.00 -16.38
N ALA A 116 -2.59 4.09 -17.01
CA ALA A 116 -1.68 5.09 -17.56
C ALA A 116 -0.87 5.78 -16.45
N LEU A 117 -1.52 6.11 -15.34
CA LEU A 117 -0.82 6.69 -14.18
C LEU A 117 0.20 5.72 -13.57
N ILE A 118 -0.16 4.44 -13.45
CA ILE A 118 0.75 3.42 -12.92
C ILE A 118 1.98 3.27 -13.84
N LYS A 119 1.75 3.18 -15.15
CA LYS A 119 2.86 3.09 -16.11
C LYS A 119 3.75 4.33 -16.06
N ALA A 120 3.14 5.51 -15.96
CA ALA A 120 3.89 6.76 -15.82
C ALA A 120 4.70 6.80 -14.53
N ALA A 121 4.14 6.29 -13.44
CA ALA A 121 4.85 6.22 -12.16
C ALA A 121 6.07 5.30 -12.23
N ILE A 122 5.93 4.15 -12.88
CA ILE A 122 7.05 3.22 -13.08
C ILE A 122 8.14 3.88 -13.91
N LYS A 123 7.77 4.52 -15.02
CA LYS A 123 8.72 5.22 -15.89
C LYS A 123 9.41 6.37 -15.14
N HIS A 124 8.64 7.15 -14.40
CA HIS A 124 9.15 8.28 -13.61
C HIS A 124 10.17 7.83 -12.56
N SER A 125 9.96 6.64 -11.97
CA SER A 125 10.87 6.10 -10.97
C SER A 125 12.22 5.66 -11.53
N GLY A 126 12.28 5.35 -12.82
CA GLY A 126 13.49 4.82 -13.44
C GLY A 126 13.89 3.42 -13.01
N VAL A 127 12.99 2.70 -12.33
CA VAL A 127 13.30 1.40 -11.73
C VAL A 127 12.88 0.27 -12.68
N ALA A 128 13.74 -0.76 -12.78
CA ALA A 128 13.42 -2.00 -13.48
C ALA A 128 13.00 -3.07 -12.46
N PHE A 129 12.02 -3.90 -12.83
CA PHE A 129 11.52 -4.97 -11.96
C PHE A 129 12.08 -6.32 -12.42
N PRO A 130 12.88 -6.99 -11.58
CA PRO A 130 13.36 -8.33 -11.90
C PRO A 130 12.22 -9.34 -11.80
N ARG A 131 11.90 -10.00 -12.90
CA ARG A 131 10.80 -10.98 -12.96
C ARG A 131 11.06 -12.25 -12.14
N THR A 132 12.32 -12.53 -11.86
CA THR A 132 12.72 -13.73 -11.12
C THR A 132 12.65 -13.56 -9.62
N ARG A 133 12.49 -12.34 -9.14
CA ARG A 133 12.41 -12.04 -7.72
C ARG A 133 10.96 -12.06 -7.24
N SER A 134 10.70 -12.73 -6.12
CA SER A 134 9.38 -12.68 -5.48
C SER A 134 9.18 -11.37 -4.74
N THR A 135 7.92 -10.90 -4.68
CA THR A 135 7.59 -9.77 -3.82
C THR A 135 7.83 -10.13 -2.36
N ARG A 136 8.31 -9.17 -1.59
CA ARG A 136 8.62 -9.36 -0.18
C ARG A 136 7.92 -8.29 0.65
N MET A 137 7.28 -8.74 1.73
CA MET A 137 6.62 -7.83 2.66
C MET A 137 7.56 -7.49 3.81
N VAL A 138 7.65 -6.21 4.15
CA VAL A 138 8.46 -5.70 5.25
C VAL A 138 7.60 -4.81 6.12
N ILE A 139 7.51 -5.11 7.42
CA ILE A 139 6.78 -4.28 8.37
C ILE A 139 7.69 -3.15 8.82
N LYS A 140 7.34 -1.92 8.47
CA LYS A 140 8.16 -0.74 8.74
C LYS A 140 7.77 -0.05 10.05
N SER A 141 6.48 -0.02 10.36
CA SER A 141 6.03 0.59 11.60
C SER A 141 4.75 -0.08 12.11
N VAL A 142 4.57 -0.06 13.42
CA VAL A 142 3.38 -0.57 14.08
C VAL A 142 2.90 0.50 15.03
N SER A 143 1.63 0.89 14.90
CA SER A 143 1.03 1.91 15.76
C SER A 143 0.92 1.40 17.19
N LYS A 144 1.27 2.23 18.16
CA LYS A 144 1.10 1.91 19.59
C LYS A 144 -0.35 1.66 19.95
N LYS A 145 -1.29 2.35 19.31
CA LYS A 145 -2.72 2.17 19.55
C LYS A 145 -3.24 0.81 19.09
N ASN A 146 -2.57 0.20 18.12
CA ASN A 146 -2.99 -1.06 17.54
C ASN A 146 -2.26 -2.26 18.13
N ARG A 147 -1.38 -2.02 19.11
CA ARG A 147 -0.71 -3.09 19.82
C ARG A 147 -1.63 -3.66 20.90
N PRO A 148 -1.63 -4.99 21.12
CA PRO A 148 -2.34 -5.54 22.26
C PRO A 148 -1.82 -4.92 23.55
N SER A 149 -2.74 -4.54 24.44
CA SER A 149 -2.36 -4.01 25.75
C SER A 149 -1.85 -5.14 26.63
N ARG A 150 -0.70 -4.93 27.28
CA ARG A 150 -0.15 -5.89 28.24
C ARG A 150 -0.98 -5.96 29.52
N THR A 151 -1.68 -4.87 29.83
CA THR A 151 -2.47 -4.76 31.07
C THR A 151 -3.92 -5.17 30.85
N GLY A 152 -4.31 -5.50 29.63
CA GLY A 152 -5.70 -5.84 29.31
C GLY A 152 -6.64 -4.66 29.34
N HIS A 153 -6.15 -3.45 29.38
CA HIS A 153 -7.02 -2.28 29.32
C HIS A 153 -7.52 -2.08 27.90
N ALA A 154 -8.78 -1.90 27.81
CA ALA A 154 -9.42 -1.55 26.56
C ALA A 154 -9.15 -0.08 26.23
#